data_c179876704972016291a18111b851597
#
_entry.id   c179876704972016291a18111b851597
#
_cell.length_a   1.000
_cell.length_b   1.000
_cell.length_c   1.000
_cell.angle_alpha   90.00
_cell.angle_beta   90.00
_cell.angle_gamma   90.00
#
_symmetry.space_group_name_H-M   'P 1'
#
loop_
_entity.id
_entity.type
_entity.pdbx_description
1 polymer ?
#
loop_
_entity_poly.entity_id
_entity_poly.type
_entity_poly.pdbx_seq_one_letter_code
_entity_poly.pdbx_strand_id
1 'polypeptide(L)'
;RLFNTSAPSFGPSPTKQLGRGCFIGKDPELADAEAARKGWARCADLLRSGEYDVVILDELTIALHFGLLSTAVVLDVLRSRHPAVEVVITGRYAPQALIDAADLVTEMCDVKHYYTQGVLSRDGIDR
;
A
#
# COMPACT_ATOMS: atom_id res chain seq x y z
N ARG A 1 10.46 6.58 -13.43
CA ARG A 1 9.56 5.41 -13.60
C ARG A 1 8.75 5.25 -12.33
N LEU A 2 7.46 5.03 -12.47
CA LEU A 2 6.52 4.88 -11.37
C LEU A 2 6.02 3.43 -11.29
N PHE A 3 5.99 2.85 -10.10
CA PHE A 3 5.36 1.56 -9.83
C PHE A 3 4.25 1.74 -8.78
N ASN A 4 3.04 1.26 -9.10
CA ASN A 4 1.88 1.33 -8.21
C ASN A 4 1.28 -0.07 -7.99
N THR A 5 0.84 -0.38 -6.80
CA THR A 5 0.40 -1.72 -6.38
C THR A 5 -1.10 -1.97 -6.51
N SER A 6 -1.94 -0.98 -6.78
CA SER A 6 -3.39 -1.13 -6.55
C SER A 6 -4.34 -0.82 -7.69
N ALA A 7 -3.95 -0.13 -8.76
CA ALA A 7 -4.92 0.32 -9.76
C ALA A 7 -4.71 -0.27 -11.17
N PRO A 8 -5.77 -0.45 -11.98
CA PRO A 8 -5.60 -0.68 -13.41
C PRO A 8 -4.91 0.53 -14.04
N SER A 9 -3.89 0.28 -14.86
CA SER A 9 -3.01 1.30 -15.40
C SER A 9 -3.72 2.31 -16.29
N PHE A 10 -3.71 3.57 -15.88
CA PHE A 10 -3.90 4.68 -16.80
C PHE A 10 -2.50 5.18 -17.22
N GLY A 11 -2.04 4.76 -18.40
CA GLY A 11 -0.75 5.19 -18.94
C GLY A 11 0.43 4.21 -18.77
N PRO A 12 1.67 4.62 -19.05
CA PRO A 12 2.84 3.74 -19.13
C PRO A 12 3.40 3.25 -17.79
N SER A 13 2.74 3.58 -16.67
CA SER A 13 3.18 3.16 -15.33
C SER A 13 2.77 1.71 -15.06
N PRO A 14 3.69 0.79 -14.79
CA PRO A 14 3.33 -0.56 -14.44
C PRO A 14 2.63 -0.60 -13.09
N THR A 15 1.36 -1.02 -13.11
CA THR A 15 0.56 -1.25 -11.91
C THR A 15 0.44 -2.74 -11.68
N LYS A 16 0.61 -3.19 -10.46
CA LYS A 16 0.46 -4.58 -10.08
C LYS A 16 -0.35 -4.76 -8.82
N GLN A 17 -1.43 -5.49 -8.93
CA GLN A 17 -2.20 -5.92 -7.78
C GLN A 17 -1.47 -7.08 -7.09
N LEU A 18 -1.14 -6.94 -5.82
CA LEU A 18 -0.41 -7.92 -5.02
C LEU A 18 -1.30 -8.64 -3.99
N GLY A 19 -2.53 -8.15 -3.78
CA GLY A 19 -3.55 -8.79 -2.96
C GLY A 19 -4.57 -9.55 -3.81
N ARG A 20 -5.44 -10.35 -3.15
CA ARG A 20 -6.49 -11.15 -3.81
C ARG A 20 -7.65 -10.31 -4.35
N GLY A 21 -7.63 -9.00 -4.15
CA GLY A 21 -8.69 -8.07 -4.53
C GLY A 21 -9.96 -8.28 -3.70
N CYS A 22 -10.51 -7.19 -3.19
CA CYS A 22 -11.72 -7.16 -2.41
C CYS A 22 -11.58 -7.43 -0.90
N PHE A 23 -12.50 -6.85 -0.17
CA PHE A 23 -12.63 -6.73 1.27
C PHE A 23 -12.00 -7.87 2.09
N ILE A 24 -10.97 -7.53 2.84
CA ILE A 24 -10.53 -8.37 3.96
C ILE A 24 -11.65 -8.32 4.99
N GLY A 25 -12.29 -9.45 5.25
CA GLY A 25 -13.26 -9.58 6.33
C GLY A 25 -12.60 -9.33 7.70
N LYS A 26 -13.40 -9.35 8.77
CA LYS A 26 -12.90 -9.12 10.14
C LYS A 26 -11.78 -10.08 10.57
N ASP A 27 -11.71 -11.26 9.95
CA ASP A 27 -10.70 -12.28 10.21
C ASP A 27 -9.99 -12.62 8.88
N PRO A 28 -8.75 -12.13 8.65
CA PRO A 28 -7.97 -12.48 7.46
C PRO A 28 -7.67 -13.97 7.43
N GLU A 29 -7.91 -14.60 6.28
CA GLU A 29 -7.58 -16.01 6.08
C GLU A 29 -6.06 -16.23 5.96
N LEU A 30 -5.59 -17.43 6.25
CA LEU A 30 -4.17 -17.83 6.07
C LEU A 30 -3.69 -17.58 4.63
N ALA A 31 -4.57 -17.75 3.64
CA ALA A 31 -4.29 -17.47 2.24
C ALA A 31 -4.03 -15.99 1.96
N ASP A 32 -4.67 -15.07 2.70
CA ASP A 32 -4.46 -13.62 2.55
C ASP A 32 -3.09 -13.23 3.11
N ALA A 33 -2.68 -13.81 4.23
CA ALA A 33 -1.36 -13.60 4.80
C ALA A 33 -0.24 -14.15 3.91
N GLU A 34 -0.45 -15.27 3.23
CA GLU A 34 0.52 -15.83 2.28
C GLU A 34 0.63 -14.95 1.02
N ALA A 35 -0.49 -14.49 0.48
CA ALA A 35 -0.53 -13.57 -0.66
C ALA A 35 0.17 -12.24 -0.31
N ALA A 36 -0.11 -11.68 0.87
CA ALA A 36 0.54 -10.47 1.35
C ALA A 36 2.06 -10.65 1.48
N ARG A 37 2.54 -11.76 2.05
CA ARG A 37 3.99 -12.05 2.17
C ARG A 37 4.66 -12.19 0.81
N LYS A 38 4.04 -12.90 -0.14
CA LYS A 38 4.56 -13.03 -1.52
C LYS A 38 4.59 -11.68 -2.24
N GLY A 39 3.52 -10.90 -2.10
CA GLY A 39 3.45 -9.54 -2.63
C GLY A 39 4.53 -8.64 -2.04
N TRP A 40 4.71 -8.69 -0.73
CA TRP A 40 5.73 -7.92 -0.03
C TRP A 40 7.16 -8.29 -0.47
N ALA A 41 7.47 -9.58 -0.60
CA ALA A 41 8.79 -10.01 -1.08
C ALA A 41 9.14 -9.37 -2.43
N ARG A 42 8.17 -9.32 -3.35
CA ARG A 42 8.36 -8.66 -4.64
C ARG A 42 8.51 -7.14 -4.52
N CYS A 43 7.76 -6.48 -3.64
CA CYS A 43 7.96 -5.05 -3.36
C CYS A 43 9.36 -4.79 -2.82
N ALA A 44 9.85 -5.65 -1.92
CA ALA A 44 11.18 -5.55 -1.35
C ALA A 44 12.28 -5.63 -2.43
N ASP A 45 12.13 -6.53 -3.39
CA ASP A 45 13.06 -6.65 -4.51
C ASP A 45 13.05 -5.38 -5.40
N LEU A 46 11.87 -4.85 -5.70
CA LEU A 46 11.72 -3.61 -6.47
C LEU A 46 12.32 -2.40 -5.74
N LEU A 47 12.09 -2.29 -4.44
CA LEU A 47 12.64 -1.22 -3.62
C LEU A 47 14.18 -1.24 -3.57
N ARG A 48 14.78 -2.44 -3.58
CA ARG A 48 16.23 -2.62 -3.56
C ARG A 48 16.89 -2.48 -4.93
N SER A 49 16.16 -2.78 -5.99
CA SER A 49 16.71 -2.81 -7.36
C SER A 49 17.12 -1.43 -7.90
N GLY A 50 16.44 -0.37 -7.45
CA GLY A 50 16.61 0.96 -8.02
C GLY A 50 16.06 1.09 -9.46
N GLU A 51 15.25 0.13 -9.91
CA GLU A 51 14.66 0.12 -11.26
C GLU A 51 13.64 1.25 -11.45
N TYR A 52 12.99 1.66 -10.36
CA TYR A 52 11.97 2.72 -10.34
C TYR A 52 12.45 3.89 -9.50
N ASP A 53 12.12 5.11 -9.95
CA ASP A 53 12.40 6.33 -9.19
C ASP A 53 11.41 6.51 -8.03
N VAL A 54 10.14 6.09 -8.23
CA VAL A 54 9.07 6.17 -7.23
C VAL A 54 8.33 4.85 -7.16
N VAL A 55 8.14 4.33 -5.96
CA VAL A 55 7.32 3.14 -5.66
C VAL A 55 6.17 3.54 -4.75
N ILE A 56 4.94 3.31 -5.19
CA ILE A 56 3.73 3.57 -4.40
C ILE A 56 3.23 2.24 -3.84
N LEU A 57 3.17 2.15 -2.52
CA LEU A 57 2.65 1.02 -1.76
C LEU A 57 1.26 1.37 -1.23
N ASP A 58 0.28 1.17 -2.10
CA ASP A 58 -1.09 1.59 -1.83
C ASP A 58 -1.79 0.63 -0.87
N GLU A 59 -2.49 1.19 0.14
CA GLU A 59 -3.17 0.48 1.22
C GLU A 59 -2.25 -0.44 2.06
N LEU A 60 -0.93 -0.22 2.04
CA LEU A 60 0.01 -1.02 2.83
C LEU A 60 -0.31 -0.98 4.32
N THR A 61 -0.73 0.19 4.84
CA THR A 61 -1.04 0.34 6.27
C THR A 61 -2.21 -0.51 6.70
N ILE A 62 -3.15 -0.83 5.80
CA ILE A 62 -4.26 -1.77 6.05
C ILE A 62 -3.72 -3.19 6.26
N ALA A 63 -2.78 -3.64 5.43
CA ALA A 63 -2.15 -4.95 5.60
C ALA A 63 -1.39 -5.06 6.93
N LEU A 64 -0.76 -3.97 7.38
CA LEU A 64 -0.11 -3.88 8.69
C LEU A 64 -1.13 -3.93 9.83
N HIS A 65 -2.23 -3.19 9.71
CA HIS A 65 -3.29 -3.14 10.72
C HIS A 65 -3.94 -4.50 10.96
N PHE A 66 -4.20 -5.27 9.90
CA PHE A 66 -4.73 -6.62 10.00
C PHE A 66 -3.68 -7.71 10.30
N GLY A 67 -2.42 -7.32 10.54
CA GLY A 67 -1.36 -8.26 10.88
C GLY A 67 -0.95 -9.21 9.74
N LEU A 68 -1.30 -8.90 8.49
CA LEU A 68 -0.89 -9.67 7.32
C LEU A 68 0.62 -9.55 7.07
N LEU A 69 1.19 -8.42 7.46
CA LEU A 69 2.63 -8.11 7.42
C LEU A 69 3.09 -7.56 8.76
N SER A 70 4.33 -7.83 9.11
CA SER A 70 4.96 -7.24 10.30
C SER A 70 5.51 -5.84 9.98
N THR A 71 5.18 -4.85 10.81
CA THR A 71 5.72 -3.49 10.69
C THR A 71 7.25 -3.50 10.74
N ALA A 72 7.86 -4.32 11.59
CA ALA A 72 9.32 -4.41 11.70
C ALA A 72 9.94 -4.87 10.37
N VAL A 73 9.39 -5.91 9.75
CA VAL A 73 9.86 -6.42 8.44
C VAL A 73 9.72 -5.36 7.34
N VAL A 74 8.63 -4.61 7.35
CA VAL A 74 8.42 -3.51 6.40
C VAL A 74 9.46 -2.42 6.59
N LEU A 75 9.68 -1.97 7.83
CA LEU A 75 10.65 -0.93 8.15
C LEU A 75 12.09 -1.35 7.79
N ASP A 76 12.47 -2.61 7.98
CA ASP A 76 13.80 -3.11 7.61
C ASP A 76 14.01 -3.05 6.09
N VAL A 77 13.01 -3.37 5.30
CA VAL A 77 13.08 -3.24 3.84
C VAL A 77 13.15 -1.77 3.42
N LEU A 78 12.33 -0.90 4.02
CA LEU A 78 12.35 0.53 3.73
C LEU A 78 13.72 1.17 4.02
N ARG A 79 14.38 0.78 5.12
CA ARG A 79 15.74 1.24 5.48
C ARG A 79 16.80 0.72 4.50
N SER A 80 16.61 -0.49 3.97
CA SER A 80 17.55 -1.14 3.03
C SER A 80 17.22 -0.89 1.56
N ARG A 81 16.28 0.01 1.25
CA ARG A 81 15.93 0.37 -0.12
C ARG A 81 17.08 1.03 -0.85
N HIS A 82 17.08 0.98 -2.15
CA HIS A 82 18.01 1.76 -2.96
C HIS A 82 17.83 3.26 -2.66
N PRO A 83 18.90 4.01 -2.37
CA PRO A 83 18.80 5.39 -1.87
C PRO A 83 18.14 6.38 -2.85
N ALA A 84 18.12 6.08 -4.14
CA ALA A 84 17.46 6.90 -5.15
C ALA A 84 15.96 6.60 -5.31
N VAL A 85 15.40 5.62 -4.58
CA VAL A 85 13.99 5.25 -4.68
C VAL A 85 13.17 6.03 -3.66
N GLU A 86 12.26 6.86 -4.14
CA GLU A 86 11.23 7.49 -3.33
C GLU A 86 10.09 6.51 -3.06
N VAL A 87 9.58 6.47 -1.84
CA VAL A 87 8.50 5.57 -1.45
C VAL A 87 7.31 6.34 -0.94
N VAL A 88 6.14 6.08 -1.54
CA VAL A 88 4.86 6.62 -1.07
C VAL A 88 4.05 5.47 -0.49
N ILE A 89 3.56 5.63 0.71
CA ILE A 89 2.71 4.66 1.40
C ILE A 89 1.36 5.30 1.67
N THR A 90 0.29 4.61 1.32
CA THR A 90 -1.07 5.08 1.59
C THR A 90 -1.83 4.11 2.48
N GLY A 91 -2.99 4.55 2.97
CA GLY A 91 -3.94 3.74 3.70
C GLY A 91 -4.42 4.38 5.00
N ARG A 92 -4.99 3.55 5.88
CA ARG A 92 -5.55 3.96 7.18
C ARG A 92 -4.85 3.20 8.30
N TYR A 93 -4.98 3.69 9.53
CA TYR A 93 -4.45 3.03 10.73
C TYR A 93 -2.93 2.79 10.68
N ALA A 94 -2.19 3.76 10.14
CA ALA A 94 -0.73 3.66 10.07
C ALA A 94 -0.13 3.42 11.47
N PRO A 95 0.72 2.39 11.64
CA PRO A 95 1.41 2.16 12.90
C PRO A 95 2.32 3.34 13.25
N GLN A 96 2.39 3.70 14.53
CA GLN A 96 3.22 4.84 14.98
C GLN A 96 4.68 4.69 14.53
N ALA A 97 5.25 3.50 14.60
CA ALA A 97 6.62 3.24 14.15
C ALA A 97 6.87 3.55 12.67
N LEU A 98 5.83 3.41 11.81
CA LEU A 98 5.91 3.80 10.40
C LEU A 98 5.85 5.32 10.25
N ILE A 99 4.97 5.98 11.01
CA ILE A 99 4.86 7.44 11.06
C ILE A 99 6.18 8.07 11.51
N ASP A 100 6.78 7.53 12.57
CA ASP A 100 8.05 8.02 13.13
C ASP A 100 9.24 7.84 12.17
N ALA A 101 9.15 6.85 11.26
CA ALA A 101 10.19 6.55 10.28
C ALA A 101 10.03 7.32 8.97
N ALA A 102 8.90 7.97 8.74
CA ALA A 102 8.62 8.71 7.52
C ALA A 102 9.25 10.11 7.55
N ASP A 103 9.74 10.57 6.41
CA ASP A 103 10.27 11.92 6.24
C ASP A 103 9.14 12.95 6.11
N LEU A 104 7.99 12.53 5.59
CA LEU A 104 6.79 13.36 5.40
C LEU A 104 5.54 12.55 5.71
N VAL A 105 4.66 13.07 6.55
CA VAL A 105 3.35 12.47 6.85
C VAL A 105 2.25 13.49 6.58
N THR A 106 1.25 13.07 5.83
CA THR A 106 0.03 13.87 5.56
C THR A 106 -1.19 13.07 5.98
N GLU A 107 -2.03 13.66 6.82
CA GLU A 107 -3.34 13.12 7.15
C GLU A 107 -4.40 13.76 6.26
N MET A 108 -5.13 12.93 5.50
CA MET A 108 -6.23 13.38 4.66
C MET A 108 -7.55 13.22 5.42
N CYS A 109 -8.09 14.33 5.91
CA CYS A 109 -9.33 14.36 6.65
C CYS A 109 -10.52 14.50 5.70
N ASP A 110 -11.57 13.70 5.96
CA ASP A 110 -12.86 13.83 5.29
C ASP A 110 -13.59 15.09 5.79
N VAL A 111 -13.57 16.14 5.00
CA VAL A 111 -14.33 17.37 5.26
C VAL A 111 -15.78 17.24 4.78
N LYS A 112 -16.01 16.53 3.67
CA LYS A 112 -17.32 16.28 3.08
C LYS A 112 -17.23 15.04 2.19
N HIS A 113 -18.13 14.08 2.42
CA HIS A 113 -18.16 12.87 1.62
C HIS A 113 -19.59 12.56 1.14
N TYR A 114 -19.75 12.27 -0.13
CA TYR A 114 -21.05 11.98 -0.75
C TYR A 114 -21.68 10.66 -0.24
N TYR A 115 -20.88 9.75 0.29
CA TYR A 115 -21.37 8.51 0.89
C TYR A 115 -22.37 8.77 2.04
N THR A 116 -22.15 9.82 2.84
CA THR A 116 -23.07 10.25 3.91
C THR A 116 -24.41 10.73 3.39
N GLN A 117 -24.50 11.01 2.09
CA GLN A 117 -25.74 11.39 1.37
C GLN A 117 -26.37 10.19 0.64
N GLY A 118 -25.91 8.96 0.89
CA GLY A 118 -26.43 7.73 0.29
C GLY A 118 -25.91 7.42 -1.12
N VAL A 119 -24.90 8.16 -1.61
CA VAL A 119 -24.25 7.84 -2.88
C VAL A 119 -23.27 6.69 -2.67
N LEU A 120 -23.57 5.54 -3.24
CA LEU A 120 -22.72 4.35 -3.17
C LEU A 120 -21.54 4.42 -4.14
N SER A 121 -20.57 3.53 -3.94
CA SER A 121 -19.42 3.39 -4.84
C SER A 121 -19.85 3.06 -6.28
N ARG A 122 -19.13 3.58 -7.25
CA ARG A 122 -19.41 3.48 -8.69
C ARG A 122 -18.23 2.88 -9.42
N ASP A 123 -18.52 2.00 -10.37
CA ASP A 123 -17.49 1.36 -11.17
C ASP A 123 -16.68 2.39 -11.96
N GLY A 124 -15.36 2.26 -11.91
CA GLY A 124 -14.41 3.15 -12.59
C GLY A 124 -14.18 4.51 -11.93
N ILE A 125 -14.82 4.79 -10.76
CA ILE A 125 -14.61 6.00 -9.96
C ILE A 125 -13.98 5.66 -8.61
N ASP A 126 -14.67 4.84 -7.83
CA ASP A 126 -14.29 4.49 -6.44
C ASP A 126 -14.20 2.96 -6.26
N ARG A 127 -14.18 2.20 -7.36
CA ARG A 127 -14.22 0.74 -7.33
C ARG A 127 -13.45 0.13 -8.50
#